data_2939786459341064b50ea40e6080b3b1
#
_entry.id   2939786459341064b50ea40e6080b3b1
#
_cell.length_a   1.000
_cell.length_b   1.000
_cell.length_c   1.000
_cell.angle_alpha   90.00
_cell.angle_beta   90.00
_cell.angle_gamma   90.00
#
_symmetry.space_group_name_H-M   'P 1'
#
loop_
_entity.id
_entity.type
_entity.pdbx_description
1 polymer ?
#
loop_
_entity_poly.entity_id
_entity_poly.type
_entity_poly.pdbx_seq_one_letter_code
_entity_poly.pdbx_strand_id
1 'polypeptide(L)'
;MEYAPVDTNMDVITSYHLTAQLAELLGKAEEAEQPVCIYFTADRCQACLLLEKNVLNLDEVADYYNDHFVNLRVNTSRTQELARRYGIKQCPAFLFLNAKGKVIYQDEGAETKEQLLDNAALALKKAGGISFQELSDEEARAKAQQENKPVFIDYYIPGGAHKEMLRTVFADPEVAALFEQQFVNVARESGQAVLVFTD
;
A
#
# COMPACT_ATOMS: atom_id res chain seq x y z
N MET A 1 5.41 11.50 9.10
CA MET A 1 5.22 11.27 7.66
C MET A 1 5.85 12.44 6.91
N GLU A 2 6.91 12.16 6.20
CA GLU A 2 7.58 13.16 5.37
C GLU A 2 6.86 13.22 4.01
N TYR A 3 6.32 14.38 3.70
CA TYR A 3 5.71 14.61 2.39
C TYR A 3 6.74 15.33 1.53
N ALA A 4 6.82 14.98 0.25
CA ALA A 4 7.57 15.81 -0.69
C ALA A 4 7.13 17.27 -0.50
N PRO A 5 8.06 18.24 -0.36
CA PRO A 5 7.70 19.62 -0.07
C PRO A 5 6.78 20.13 -1.18
N VAL A 6 5.53 20.38 -0.81
CA VAL A 6 4.62 21.14 -1.66
C VAL A 6 5.14 22.56 -1.59
N ASP A 7 5.59 23.09 -2.72
CA ASP A 7 5.99 24.48 -2.85
C ASP A 7 4.83 25.37 -2.38
N THR A 8 4.98 25.99 -1.21
CA THR A 8 3.94 26.78 -0.56
C THR A 8 3.66 28.10 -1.28
N ASN A 9 4.38 28.38 -2.34
CA ASN A 9 4.24 29.59 -3.16
C ASN A 9 3.31 29.42 -4.38
N MET A 10 2.61 28.27 -4.47
CA MET A 10 1.76 27.99 -5.62
C MET A 10 0.29 28.32 -5.36
N ASP A 11 -0.07 29.58 -5.47
CA ASP A 11 -1.47 30.03 -5.48
C ASP A 11 -2.26 29.67 -6.75
N VAL A 12 -1.59 29.13 -7.76
CA VAL A 12 -2.19 28.64 -9.02
C VAL A 12 -1.46 27.38 -9.49
N ILE A 13 -1.79 26.23 -8.94
CA ILE A 13 -1.40 24.95 -9.56
C ILE A 13 -2.31 24.73 -10.77
N THR A 14 -1.81 25.03 -11.95
CA THR A 14 -2.48 24.63 -13.20
C THR A 14 -2.41 23.10 -13.36
N SER A 15 -3.33 22.52 -14.09
CA SER A 15 -3.37 21.07 -14.38
C SER A 15 -2.03 20.53 -14.91
N TYR A 16 -1.28 21.33 -15.61
CA TYR A 16 0.05 21.00 -16.11
C TYR A 16 1.09 20.77 -15.00
N HIS A 17 1.11 21.62 -13.96
CA HIS A 17 2.05 21.48 -12.85
C HIS A 17 1.77 20.23 -12.02
N LEU A 18 0.51 19.90 -11.79
CA LEU A 18 0.13 18.70 -11.04
C LEU A 18 0.47 17.42 -11.79
N THR A 19 0.29 17.40 -13.11
CA THR A 19 0.72 16.29 -13.97
C THR A 19 2.23 16.11 -13.95
N ALA A 20 2.98 17.20 -13.96
CA ALA A 20 4.45 17.19 -13.85
C ALA A 20 4.91 16.70 -12.48
N GLN A 21 4.27 17.13 -11.39
CA GLN A 21 4.55 16.64 -10.03
C GLN A 21 4.25 15.14 -9.88
N LEU A 22 3.14 14.68 -10.44
CA LEU A 22 2.83 13.24 -10.43
C LEU A 22 3.85 12.44 -11.26
N ALA A 23 4.28 12.96 -12.41
CA ALA A 23 5.31 12.31 -13.23
C ALA A 23 6.66 12.25 -12.50
N GLU A 24 7.07 13.32 -11.83
CA GLU A 24 8.28 13.35 -11.00
C GLU A 24 8.17 12.37 -9.83
N LEU A 25 7.02 12.33 -9.16
CA LEU A 25 6.76 11.41 -8.06
C LEU A 25 6.84 9.95 -8.52
N LEU A 26 6.25 9.62 -9.66
CA LEU A 26 6.32 8.28 -10.25
C LEU A 26 7.75 7.91 -10.66
N GLY A 27 8.53 8.86 -11.17
CA GLY A 27 9.96 8.66 -11.44
C GLY A 27 10.75 8.31 -10.17
N LYS A 28 10.52 9.03 -9.07
CA LYS A 28 11.11 8.71 -7.76
C LYS A 28 10.67 7.34 -7.24
N ALA A 29 9.40 6.99 -7.45
CA ALA A 29 8.84 5.70 -7.05
C ALA A 29 9.46 4.53 -7.84
N GLU A 30 9.72 4.73 -9.13
CA GLU A 30 10.39 3.75 -9.98
C GLU A 30 11.87 3.57 -9.59
N GLU A 31 12.59 4.67 -9.32
CA GLU A 31 13.97 4.63 -8.84
C GLU A 31 14.13 3.99 -7.45
N ALA A 32 13.15 4.20 -6.57
CA ALA A 32 13.13 3.64 -5.22
C ALA A 32 12.54 2.22 -5.17
N GLU A 33 11.98 1.72 -6.28
CA GLU A 33 11.20 0.47 -6.33
C GLU A 33 10.04 0.43 -5.31
N GLN A 34 9.48 1.60 -4.99
CA GLN A 34 8.40 1.78 -4.02
C GLN A 34 7.09 2.19 -4.68
N PRO A 35 5.94 1.78 -4.15
CA PRO A 35 4.65 2.34 -4.57
C PRO A 35 4.48 3.77 -4.05
N VAL A 36 3.52 4.48 -4.67
CA VAL A 36 3.15 5.85 -4.28
C VAL A 36 1.94 5.80 -3.36
N CYS A 37 1.95 6.61 -2.29
CA CYS A 37 0.78 6.92 -1.50
C CYS A 37 0.41 8.40 -1.68
N ILE A 38 -0.83 8.67 -2.10
CA ILE A 38 -1.36 10.03 -2.22
C ILE A 38 -2.43 10.23 -1.15
N TYR A 39 -2.17 11.12 -0.20
CA TYR A 39 -3.12 11.54 0.81
C TYR A 39 -3.89 12.77 0.35
N PHE A 40 -5.21 12.67 0.23
CA PHE A 40 -6.09 13.77 -0.12
C PHE A 40 -6.68 14.41 1.14
N THR A 41 -6.52 15.71 1.25
CA THR A 41 -7.07 16.55 2.32
C THR A 41 -7.85 17.72 1.71
N ALA A 42 -8.55 18.51 2.52
CA ALA A 42 -9.25 19.70 2.09
C ALA A 42 -9.21 20.79 3.16
N ASP A 43 -9.36 22.07 2.75
CA ASP A 43 -9.54 23.17 3.68
C ASP A 43 -10.84 22.94 4.49
N ARG A 44 -10.81 23.26 5.79
CA ARG A 44 -11.94 23.09 6.72
C ARG A 44 -12.41 21.63 6.90
N CYS A 45 -11.59 20.64 6.52
CA CYS A 45 -11.86 19.24 6.76
C CYS A 45 -11.52 18.87 8.20
N GLN A 46 -12.51 18.86 9.09
CA GLN A 46 -12.29 18.51 10.50
C GLN A 46 -11.76 17.09 10.69
N ALA A 47 -12.25 16.13 9.89
CA ALA A 47 -11.78 14.75 9.92
C ALA A 47 -10.30 14.63 9.49
N CYS A 48 -9.88 15.42 8.49
CA CYS A 48 -8.48 15.47 8.06
C CYS A 48 -7.57 16.01 9.17
N LEU A 49 -7.97 17.09 9.84
CA LEU A 49 -7.20 17.68 10.94
C LEU A 49 -7.04 16.70 12.11
N LEU A 50 -8.10 15.97 12.45
CA LEU A 50 -8.06 14.96 13.51
C LEU A 50 -7.17 13.78 13.12
N LEU A 51 -7.27 13.30 11.88
CA LEU A 51 -6.43 12.23 11.36
C LEU A 51 -4.95 12.64 11.35
N GLU A 52 -4.63 13.82 10.83
CA GLU A 52 -3.26 14.36 10.82
C GLU A 52 -2.68 14.46 12.23
N LYS A 53 -3.45 15.01 13.17
CA LYS A 53 -2.98 15.23 14.53
C LYS A 53 -2.82 13.94 15.34
N ASN A 54 -3.78 13.03 15.23
CA ASN A 54 -3.89 11.90 16.15
C ASN A 54 -3.36 10.57 15.59
N VAL A 55 -3.18 10.48 14.26
CA VAL A 55 -2.80 9.23 13.61
C VAL A 55 -1.57 9.40 12.72
N LEU A 56 -1.59 10.31 11.74
CA LEU A 56 -0.48 10.45 10.78
C LEU A 56 0.83 10.95 11.43
N ASN A 57 0.74 11.64 12.57
CA ASN A 57 1.89 12.10 13.32
C ASN A 57 2.42 11.08 14.36
N LEU A 58 1.83 9.91 14.46
CA LEU A 58 2.40 8.82 15.26
C LEU A 58 3.65 8.28 14.57
N ASP A 59 4.75 8.16 15.30
CA ASP A 59 6.04 7.69 14.76
C ASP A 59 5.88 6.37 14.01
N GLU A 60 5.15 5.40 14.59
CA GLU A 60 4.88 4.10 13.98
C GLU A 60 4.21 4.21 12.59
N VAL A 61 3.25 5.13 12.43
CA VAL A 61 2.57 5.35 11.14
C VAL A 61 3.47 6.12 10.18
N ALA A 62 4.11 7.18 10.69
CA ALA A 62 4.97 8.03 9.88
C ALA A 62 6.15 7.23 9.31
N ASP A 63 6.85 6.47 10.16
CA ASP A 63 7.98 5.64 9.76
C ASP A 63 7.55 4.58 8.77
N TYR A 64 6.43 3.86 9.06
CA TYR A 64 5.93 2.83 8.14
C TYR A 64 5.62 3.39 6.74
N TYR A 65 4.94 4.53 6.65
CA TYR A 65 4.63 5.15 5.36
C TYR A 65 5.86 5.73 4.65
N ASN A 66 6.83 6.27 5.40
CA ASN A 66 8.06 6.80 4.81
C ASN A 66 8.99 5.71 4.31
N ASP A 67 9.05 4.58 5.00
CA ASP A 67 9.92 3.46 4.63
C ASP A 67 9.41 2.69 3.40
N HIS A 68 8.07 2.68 3.18
CA HIS A 68 7.46 1.81 2.17
C HIS A 68 6.82 2.55 0.98
N PHE A 69 6.63 3.85 1.07
CA PHE A 69 5.95 4.61 0.02
C PHE A 69 6.65 5.92 -0.32
N VAL A 70 6.58 6.30 -1.58
CA VAL A 70 6.79 7.69 -1.97
C VAL A 70 5.49 8.47 -1.73
N ASN A 71 5.50 9.38 -0.75
CA ASN A 71 4.30 10.02 -0.23
C ASN A 71 4.04 11.39 -0.89
N LEU A 72 2.76 11.67 -1.22
CA LEU A 72 2.27 12.96 -1.70
C LEU A 72 1.03 13.38 -0.92
N ARG A 73 0.98 14.66 -0.49
CA ARG A 73 -0.21 15.27 0.09
C ARG A 73 -0.86 16.22 -0.92
N VAL A 74 -2.15 16.05 -1.19
CA VAL A 74 -2.93 16.87 -2.12
C VAL A 74 -4.09 17.55 -1.40
N ASN A 75 -4.15 18.88 -1.47
CA ASN A 75 -5.28 19.64 -0.95
C ASN A 75 -6.32 19.86 -2.05
N THR A 76 -7.47 19.17 -1.95
CA THR A 76 -8.53 19.19 -2.96
C THR A 76 -9.28 20.52 -3.03
N SER A 77 -9.19 21.38 -2.01
CA SER A 77 -9.73 22.75 -2.07
C SER A 77 -8.92 23.67 -2.99
N ARG A 78 -7.64 23.35 -3.19
CA ARG A 78 -6.74 24.10 -4.07
C ARG A 78 -6.64 23.49 -5.45
N THR A 79 -6.67 22.16 -5.54
CA THR A 79 -6.62 21.43 -6.81
C THR A 79 -7.51 20.20 -6.77
N GLN A 80 -8.47 20.12 -7.69
CA GLN A 80 -9.43 19.02 -7.78
C GLN A 80 -9.09 18.01 -8.88
N GLU A 81 -8.06 18.27 -9.67
CA GLU A 81 -7.81 17.48 -10.88
C GLU A 81 -7.47 16.03 -10.57
N LEU A 82 -6.49 15.79 -9.66
CA LEU A 82 -6.15 14.42 -9.25
C LEU A 82 -7.33 13.72 -8.56
N ALA A 83 -8.06 14.42 -7.70
CA ALA A 83 -9.22 13.86 -7.05
C ALA A 83 -10.28 13.43 -8.08
N ARG A 84 -10.56 14.26 -9.08
CA ARG A 84 -11.49 13.89 -10.17
C ARG A 84 -10.98 12.75 -11.03
N ARG A 85 -9.69 12.78 -11.39
CA ARG A 85 -9.05 11.74 -12.21
C ARG A 85 -9.16 10.35 -11.58
N TYR A 86 -8.98 10.27 -10.26
CA TYR A 86 -9.02 9.01 -9.52
C TYR A 86 -10.35 8.75 -8.81
N GLY A 87 -11.37 9.59 -9.05
CA GLY A 87 -12.71 9.39 -8.53
C GLY A 87 -12.85 9.59 -7.03
N ILE A 88 -11.94 10.36 -6.37
CA ILE A 88 -12.02 10.70 -4.95
C ILE A 88 -13.22 11.61 -4.72
N LYS A 89 -14.11 11.21 -3.83
CA LYS A 89 -15.39 11.89 -3.57
C LYS A 89 -15.39 12.68 -2.28
N GLN A 90 -14.60 12.24 -1.29
CA GLN A 90 -14.52 12.85 0.03
C GLN A 90 -13.10 12.85 0.58
N CYS A 91 -12.83 13.69 1.58
CA CYS A 91 -11.58 13.75 2.34
C CYS A 91 -11.84 13.47 3.82
N PRO A 92 -10.89 12.85 4.53
CA PRO A 92 -9.61 12.37 4.04
C PRO A 92 -9.75 11.17 3.09
N ALA A 93 -8.77 10.96 2.20
CA ALA A 93 -8.72 9.78 1.34
C ALA A 93 -7.27 9.40 1.05
N PHE A 94 -7.04 8.11 0.84
CA PHE A 94 -5.75 7.55 0.48
C PHE A 94 -5.84 6.80 -0.84
N LEU A 95 -4.93 7.11 -1.74
CA LEU A 95 -4.79 6.46 -3.03
C LEU A 95 -3.39 5.87 -3.14
N PHE A 96 -3.31 4.59 -3.43
CA PHE A 96 -2.05 3.89 -3.64
C PHE A 96 -1.89 3.54 -5.12
N LEU A 97 -0.73 3.89 -5.68
CA LEU A 97 -0.36 3.60 -7.06
C LEU A 97 0.90 2.74 -7.06
N ASN A 98 1.03 1.82 -8.00
CA ASN A 98 2.34 1.24 -8.27
C ASN A 98 3.27 2.27 -8.96
N ALA A 99 4.55 1.96 -9.10
CA ALA A 99 5.53 2.85 -9.73
C ALA A 99 5.18 3.23 -11.19
N LYS A 100 4.31 2.45 -11.86
CA LYS A 100 3.80 2.76 -13.21
C LYS A 100 2.54 3.64 -13.21
N GLY A 101 2.10 4.12 -12.04
CA GLY A 101 0.92 4.98 -11.90
C GLY A 101 -0.43 4.26 -11.98
N LYS A 102 -0.46 2.93 -11.94
CA LYS A 102 -1.69 2.15 -11.87
C LYS A 102 -2.23 2.13 -10.44
N VAL A 103 -3.53 2.38 -10.28
CA VAL A 103 -4.19 2.25 -8.96
C VAL A 103 -4.13 0.81 -8.49
N ILE A 104 -3.63 0.61 -7.28
CA ILE A 104 -3.55 -0.68 -6.60
C ILE A 104 -4.51 -0.78 -5.43
N TYR A 105 -4.76 0.34 -4.73
CA TYR A 105 -5.72 0.42 -3.65
C TYR A 105 -6.20 1.85 -3.44
N GLN A 106 -7.40 2.03 -2.90
CA GLN A 106 -7.98 3.34 -2.55
C GLN A 106 -8.92 3.17 -1.37
N ASP A 107 -8.87 4.13 -0.44
CA ASP A 107 -9.82 4.24 0.66
C ASP A 107 -10.20 5.70 0.93
N GLU A 108 -11.42 5.91 1.43
CA GLU A 108 -11.99 7.24 1.69
C GLU A 108 -12.65 7.27 3.07
N GLY A 109 -12.38 8.29 3.83
CA GLY A 109 -12.94 8.52 5.16
C GLY A 109 -11.88 8.61 6.25
N ALA A 110 -12.33 8.84 7.47
CA ALA A 110 -11.45 8.88 8.64
C ALA A 110 -11.11 7.45 9.08
N GLU A 111 -9.84 7.18 9.27
CA GLU A 111 -9.31 5.88 9.62
C GLU A 111 -8.65 5.88 10.99
N THR A 112 -8.67 4.74 11.66
CA THR A 112 -7.83 4.48 12.83
C THR A 112 -6.39 4.19 12.42
N LYS A 113 -5.47 4.19 13.39
CA LYS A 113 -4.08 3.77 13.17
C LYS A 113 -4.00 2.39 12.54
N GLU A 114 -4.75 1.45 13.08
CA GLU A 114 -4.78 0.05 12.63
C GLU A 114 -5.28 -0.05 11.19
N GLN A 115 -6.36 0.66 10.86
CA GLN A 115 -6.90 0.67 9.50
C GLN A 115 -5.89 1.23 8.50
N LEU A 116 -5.23 2.34 8.82
CA LEU A 116 -4.20 2.92 7.95
C LEU A 116 -3.04 1.94 7.69
N LEU A 117 -2.53 1.29 8.72
CA LEU A 117 -1.45 0.32 8.58
C LEU A 117 -1.90 -0.93 7.81
N ASP A 118 -3.12 -1.41 8.04
CA ASP A 118 -3.69 -2.54 7.30
C ASP A 118 -3.90 -2.20 5.81
N ASN A 119 -4.39 -0.99 5.51
CA ASN A 119 -4.56 -0.51 4.14
C ASN A 119 -3.22 -0.34 3.41
N ALA A 120 -2.21 0.18 4.10
CA ALA A 120 -0.85 0.28 3.56
C ALA A 120 -0.26 -1.10 3.27
N ALA A 121 -0.38 -2.07 4.19
CA ALA A 121 0.06 -3.44 3.98
C ALA A 121 -0.66 -4.12 2.81
N LEU A 122 -1.98 -3.90 2.67
CA LEU A 122 -2.74 -4.38 1.53
C LEU A 122 -2.28 -3.77 0.21
N ALA A 123 -1.96 -2.47 0.22
CA ALA A 123 -1.42 -1.78 -0.95
C ALA A 123 -0.05 -2.35 -1.34
N LEU A 124 0.85 -2.57 -0.39
CA LEU A 124 2.16 -3.19 -0.62
C LEU A 124 2.04 -4.60 -1.19
N LYS A 125 1.18 -5.44 -0.61
CA LYS A 125 0.88 -6.76 -1.14
C LYS A 125 0.43 -6.69 -2.61
N LYS A 126 -0.44 -5.75 -2.96
CA LYS A 126 -0.90 -5.54 -4.34
C LYS A 126 0.15 -4.90 -5.25
N ALA A 127 1.10 -4.19 -4.70
CA ALA A 127 2.20 -3.56 -5.44
C ALA A 127 3.31 -4.54 -5.83
N GLY A 128 3.49 -5.62 -5.08
CA GLY A 128 4.55 -6.59 -5.31
C GLY A 128 4.92 -7.43 -4.10
N GLY A 129 4.17 -7.36 -2.99
CA GLY A 129 4.30 -8.30 -1.88
C GLY A 129 3.88 -9.72 -2.28
N ILE A 130 4.21 -10.72 -1.44
CA ILE A 130 3.86 -12.12 -1.73
C ILE A 130 2.37 -12.24 -2.05
N SER A 131 2.07 -12.75 -3.23
CA SER A 131 0.69 -13.01 -3.67
C SER A 131 0.26 -14.39 -3.22
N PHE A 132 -0.52 -14.43 -2.14
CA PHE A 132 -1.15 -15.68 -1.71
C PHE A 132 -2.37 -15.97 -2.56
N GLN A 133 -2.39 -17.16 -3.17
CA GLN A 133 -3.45 -17.59 -4.07
C GLN A 133 -4.55 -18.32 -3.27
N GLU A 134 -5.79 -18.07 -3.64
CA GLU A 134 -6.95 -18.80 -3.09
C GLU A 134 -7.14 -20.13 -3.83
N LEU A 135 -6.28 -21.09 -3.57
CA LEU A 135 -6.31 -22.43 -4.15
C LEU A 135 -6.63 -23.45 -3.06
N SER A 136 -7.39 -24.48 -3.37
CA SER A 136 -7.46 -25.69 -2.53
C SER A 136 -6.10 -26.40 -2.47
N ASP A 137 -5.91 -27.31 -1.55
CA ASP A 137 -4.66 -28.05 -1.44
C ASP A 137 -4.38 -28.91 -2.69
N GLU A 138 -5.43 -29.42 -3.33
CA GLU A 138 -5.32 -30.20 -4.57
C GLU A 138 -4.89 -29.31 -5.77
N GLU A 139 -5.53 -28.14 -5.90
CA GLU A 139 -5.17 -27.15 -6.93
C GLU A 139 -3.75 -26.60 -6.73
N ALA A 140 -3.36 -26.32 -5.47
CA ALA A 140 -2.02 -25.86 -5.15
C ALA A 140 -0.95 -26.89 -5.52
N ARG A 141 -1.18 -28.18 -5.22
CA ARG A 141 -0.28 -29.27 -5.61
C ARG A 141 -0.22 -29.46 -7.12
N ALA A 142 -1.37 -29.42 -7.80
CA ALA A 142 -1.41 -29.54 -9.27
C ALA A 142 -0.61 -28.40 -9.93
N LYS A 143 -0.77 -27.19 -9.46
CA LYS A 143 -0.04 -26.01 -9.93
C LYS A 143 1.45 -26.12 -9.64
N ALA A 144 1.82 -26.56 -8.44
CA ALA A 144 3.20 -26.78 -8.02
C ALA A 144 3.90 -27.79 -8.94
N GLN A 145 3.24 -28.90 -9.28
CA GLN A 145 3.75 -29.88 -10.23
C GLN A 145 3.91 -29.29 -11.65
N GLN A 146 2.93 -28.49 -12.09
CA GLN A 146 2.98 -27.86 -13.40
C GLN A 146 4.12 -26.83 -13.52
N GLU A 147 4.36 -26.04 -12.47
CA GLU A 147 5.39 -25.01 -12.42
C GLU A 147 6.76 -25.53 -11.94
N ASN A 148 6.84 -26.79 -11.52
CA ASN A 148 8.02 -27.39 -10.89
C ASN A 148 8.53 -26.57 -9.70
N LYS A 149 7.61 -26.16 -8.83
CA LYS A 149 7.86 -25.39 -7.62
C LYS A 149 7.25 -26.10 -6.41
N PRO A 150 7.87 -26.03 -5.21
CA PRO A 150 7.21 -26.47 -3.99
C PRO A 150 6.06 -25.51 -3.60
N VAL A 151 5.14 -26.02 -2.77
CA VAL A 151 4.07 -25.19 -2.19
C VAL A 151 4.55 -24.59 -0.87
N PHE A 152 4.41 -23.27 -0.74
CA PHE A 152 4.53 -22.59 0.54
C PHE A 152 3.12 -22.32 1.10
N ILE A 153 2.85 -22.78 2.31
CA ILE A 153 1.56 -22.58 2.98
C ILE A 153 1.78 -21.78 4.26
N ASP A 154 1.19 -20.60 4.33
CA ASP A 154 1.09 -19.79 5.53
C ASP A 154 -0.20 -20.17 6.28
N TYR A 155 -0.10 -20.98 7.34
CA TYR A 155 -1.20 -21.20 8.27
C TYR A 155 -1.20 -20.11 9.33
N TYR A 156 -2.20 -19.27 9.34
CA TYR A 156 -2.24 -18.10 10.21
C TYR A 156 -3.46 -18.07 11.13
N ILE A 157 -3.29 -17.41 12.28
CA ILE A 157 -4.39 -16.98 13.14
C ILE A 157 -4.61 -15.48 12.83
N PRO A 158 -5.85 -15.06 12.51
CA PRO A 158 -6.14 -13.65 12.32
C PRO A 158 -5.77 -12.83 13.56
N GLY A 159 -4.92 -11.83 13.41
CA GLY A 159 -4.49 -10.96 14.52
C GLY A 159 -3.07 -10.43 14.40
N GLY A 160 -2.58 -9.85 15.52
CA GLY A 160 -1.39 -8.99 15.55
C GLY A 160 -0.13 -9.57 14.91
N ALA A 161 0.29 -10.79 15.29
CA ALA A 161 1.54 -11.36 14.78
C ALA A 161 1.51 -11.64 13.27
N HIS A 162 0.39 -12.16 12.76
CA HIS A 162 0.25 -12.39 11.33
C HIS A 162 0.16 -11.07 10.54
N LYS A 163 -0.57 -10.09 11.06
CA LYS A 163 -0.62 -8.74 10.48
C LYS A 163 0.77 -8.11 10.40
N GLU A 164 1.55 -8.26 11.46
CA GLU A 164 2.93 -7.77 11.47
C GLU A 164 3.80 -8.45 10.41
N MET A 165 3.67 -9.76 10.26
CA MET A 165 4.39 -10.52 9.25
C MET A 165 4.01 -10.11 7.82
N LEU A 166 2.70 -9.84 7.58
CA LEU A 166 2.22 -9.29 6.31
C LEU A 166 2.78 -7.90 6.02
N ARG A 167 2.98 -7.08 7.06
CA ARG A 167 3.49 -5.71 6.91
C ARG A 167 4.99 -5.64 6.69
N THR A 168 5.76 -6.50 7.35
CA THR A 168 7.23 -6.40 7.41
C THR A 168 7.92 -7.39 6.49
N VAL A 169 7.59 -8.67 6.61
CA VAL A 169 8.31 -9.74 5.89
C VAL A 169 7.70 -9.99 4.52
N PHE A 170 6.38 -10.19 4.46
CA PHE A 170 5.72 -10.57 3.21
C PHE A 170 5.43 -9.39 2.28
N ALA A 171 5.52 -8.17 2.79
CA ALA A 171 5.45 -6.95 2.00
C ALA A 171 6.82 -6.52 1.43
N ASP A 172 7.92 -7.07 1.95
CA ASP A 172 9.26 -6.78 1.46
C ASP A 172 9.42 -7.23 0.01
N PRO A 173 9.82 -6.33 -0.92
CA PRO A 173 9.91 -6.66 -2.35
C PRO A 173 10.92 -7.77 -2.67
N GLU A 174 12.04 -7.86 -1.95
CA GLU A 174 13.05 -8.90 -2.19
C GLU A 174 12.54 -10.25 -1.71
N VAL A 175 11.90 -10.29 -0.55
CA VAL A 175 11.25 -11.49 -0.02
C VAL A 175 10.12 -11.94 -0.96
N ALA A 176 9.27 -11.00 -1.38
CA ALA A 176 8.17 -11.29 -2.28
C ALA A 176 8.65 -11.84 -3.63
N ALA A 177 9.67 -11.22 -4.24
CA ALA A 177 10.26 -11.69 -5.49
C ALA A 177 10.83 -13.13 -5.36
N LEU A 178 11.51 -13.42 -4.24
CA LEU A 178 12.02 -14.76 -3.96
C LEU A 178 10.88 -15.78 -3.85
N PHE A 179 9.82 -15.45 -3.09
CA PHE A 179 8.69 -16.35 -2.90
C PHE A 179 7.86 -16.57 -4.17
N GLU A 180 7.63 -15.53 -4.97
CA GLU A 180 6.95 -15.65 -6.27
C GLU A 180 7.76 -16.50 -7.27
N GLN A 181 9.07 -16.39 -7.22
CA GLN A 181 9.95 -17.17 -8.09
C GLN A 181 10.05 -18.64 -7.67
N GLN A 182 10.13 -18.93 -6.38
CA GLN A 182 10.49 -20.24 -5.85
C GLN A 182 9.28 -21.10 -5.43
N PHE A 183 8.13 -20.51 -5.14
CA PHE A 183 7.00 -21.22 -4.52
C PHE A 183 5.67 -20.95 -5.21
N VAL A 184 4.74 -21.89 -5.06
CA VAL A 184 3.30 -21.61 -5.17
C VAL A 184 2.82 -21.20 -3.78
N ASN A 185 2.44 -19.92 -3.60
CA ASN A 185 2.13 -19.34 -2.30
C ASN A 185 0.63 -19.45 -2.01
N VAL A 186 0.25 -20.05 -0.90
CA VAL A 186 -1.13 -20.13 -0.39
C VAL A 186 -1.20 -19.76 1.08
N ALA A 187 -2.32 -19.18 1.52
CA ALA A 187 -2.56 -18.86 2.93
C ALA A 187 -3.81 -19.60 3.43
N ARG A 188 -3.79 -20.02 4.69
CA ARG A 188 -4.87 -20.74 5.35
C ARG A 188 -5.12 -20.17 6.74
N GLU A 189 -6.35 -19.78 7.01
CA GLU A 189 -6.75 -19.49 8.38
C GLU A 189 -6.78 -20.80 9.19
N SER A 190 -6.16 -20.79 10.36
CA SER A 190 -6.00 -21.97 11.21
C SER A 190 -6.11 -21.59 12.69
N GLY A 191 -6.36 -22.59 13.54
CA GLY A 191 -6.26 -22.43 15.00
C GLY A 191 -4.82 -22.38 15.52
N GLN A 192 -3.80 -22.63 14.67
CA GLN A 192 -2.38 -22.57 15.00
C GLN A 192 -1.63 -21.94 13.83
N ALA A 193 -0.71 -21.01 14.13
CA ALA A 193 0.15 -20.42 13.13
C ALA A 193 1.34 -21.35 12.85
N VAL A 194 1.49 -21.80 11.61
CA VAL A 194 2.58 -22.67 11.15
C VAL A 194 2.92 -22.32 9.71
N LEU A 195 4.21 -22.27 9.38
CA LEU A 195 4.68 -22.19 8.02
C LEU A 195 5.05 -23.59 7.54
N VAL A 196 4.52 -23.99 6.39
CA VAL A 196 4.76 -25.31 5.83
C VAL A 196 5.30 -25.19 4.40
N PHE A 197 6.36 -25.90 4.14
CA PHE A 197 6.91 -26.11 2.80
C PHE A 197 6.71 -27.57 2.42
N THR A 198 6.13 -27.84 1.27
CA THR A 198 5.90 -29.19 0.78
C THR A 198 6.60 -29.39 -0.56
N ASP A 199 7.25 -30.52 -0.68
CA ASP A 199 7.86 -31.00 -1.93
C ASP A 199 6.78 -31.39 -2.95
#